data_75e87e1cecfbc4ef32a402c390b357b6
#
_entry.id   75e87e1cecfbc4ef32a402c390b357b6
#
_cell.length_a   1.000
_cell.length_b   1.000
_cell.length_c   1.000
_cell.angle_alpha   90.00
_cell.angle_beta   90.00
_cell.angle_gamma   90.00
#
_symmetry.space_group_name_H-M   'P 1'
#
loop_
_entity.id
_entity.type
_entity.pdbx_description
1 polymer ?
#
loop_
_entity_poly.entity_id
_entity_poly.type
_entity_poly.pdbx_seq_one_letter_code
_entity_poly.pdbx_strand_id
1 'polypeptide(L)'
;MMSVGLWVGALAFCLMYPLTTYKGKLKSGFAWWASKASILYPVAILQGLLLIILLHVFNGFTPIEMTKTVLFACLTAMAFTSIMYFFNITFGKVGSFLMLVFMVIQLAGSAGTYPVEISPEFVSKIHSYVPFTYTVNAFRSTIAGGTSIRQSVYVLIGLIVVFTLLTILQFNHMAHQRKANRKTLYDWLEEKGLA
;
A
#
# COMPACT_ATOMS: atom_id res chain seq x y z
N MET A 1 -1.51 11.83 9.95
CA MET A 1 -2.21 10.66 10.57
C MET A 1 -3.01 9.83 9.56
N MET A 2 -3.75 10.42 8.59
CA MET A 2 -4.54 9.66 7.59
C MET A 2 -3.71 8.65 6.80
N SER A 3 -2.54 9.04 6.27
CA SER A 3 -1.64 8.15 5.53
C SER A 3 -1.21 6.92 6.35
N VAL A 4 -0.95 7.11 7.65
CA VAL A 4 -0.58 6.02 8.57
C VAL A 4 -1.74 5.04 8.74
N GLY A 5 -2.95 5.54 8.96
CA GLY A 5 -4.15 4.69 9.11
C GLY A 5 -4.40 3.84 7.86
N LEU A 6 -4.25 4.43 6.67
CA LEU A 6 -4.40 3.71 5.40
C LEU A 6 -3.29 2.66 5.19
N TRP A 7 -2.05 2.97 5.60
CA TRP A 7 -0.94 2.03 5.54
C TRP A 7 -1.13 0.83 6.47
N VAL A 8 -1.44 1.12 7.75
CA VAL A 8 -1.67 0.07 8.76
C VAL A 8 -2.85 -0.82 8.39
N GLY A 9 -3.93 -0.24 7.88
CA GLY A 9 -5.08 -1.01 7.43
C GLY A 9 -4.77 -1.92 6.24
N ALA A 10 -4.01 -1.43 5.25
CA ALA A 10 -3.53 -2.25 4.14
C ALA A 10 -2.62 -3.39 4.63
N LEU A 11 -1.71 -3.08 5.57
CA LEU A 11 -0.83 -4.08 6.19
C LEU A 11 -1.63 -5.16 6.92
N ALA A 12 -2.54 -4.75 7.81
CA ALA A 12 -3.38 -5.67 8.59
C ALA A 12 -4.22 -6.59 7.69
N PHE A 13 -4.83 -6.01 6.66
CA PHE A 13 -5.65 -6.79 5.73
C PHE A 13 -4.82 -7.80 4.94
N CYS A 14 -3.64 -7.41 4.43
CA CYS A 14 -2.74 -8.31 3.71
C CYS A 14 -2.17 -9.42 4.60
N LEU A 15 -2.00 -9.18 5.91
CA LEU A 15 -1.59 -10.20 6.88
C LEU A 15 -2.69 -11.24 7.15
N MET A 16 -3.94 -10.78 7.21
CA MET A 16 -5.08 -11.66 7.54
C MET A 16 -5.60 -12.42 6.32
N TYR A 17 -5.46 -11.87 5.13
CA TYR A 17 -6.00 -12.46 3.91
C TYR A 17 -5.03 -13.48 3.28
N PRO A 18 -5.48 -14.72 3.03
CA PRO A 18 -4.62 -15.77 2.47
C PRO A 18 -4.30 -15.50 0.99
N LEU A 19 -3.18 -14.84 0.72
CA LEU A 19 -2.76 -14.40 -0.60
C LEU A 19 -2.32 -15.56 -1.51
N THR A 20 -1.68 -16.58 -0.95
CA THR A 20 -1.06 -17.70 -1.68
C THR A 20 -1.99 -18.88 -1.94
N THR A 21 -3.12 -18.92 -1.22
CA THR A 21 -4.07 -20.03 -1.35
C THR A 21 -4.87 -19.91 -2.65
N TYR A 22 -4.85 -20.93 -3.48
CA TYR A 22 -5.65 -21.01 -4.69
C TYR A 22 -6.53 -22.27 -4.64
N LYS A 23 -7.85 -22.09 -4.74
CA LYS A 23 -8.81 -23.19 -4.83
C LYS A 23 -9.11 -23.48 -6.30
N GLY A 24 -8.59 -24.59 -6.84
CA GLY A 24 -8.86 -25.06 -8.20
C GLY A 24 -7.62 -25.31 -9.05
N LYS A 25 -7.81 -25.62 -10.34
CA LYS A 25 -6.70 -25.82 -11.29
C LYS A 25 -6.10 -24.46 -11.68
N LEU A 26 -4.81 -24.29 -11.45
CA LEU A 26 -4.06 -23.07 -11.79
C LEU A 26 -4.05 -22.88 -13.32
N LYS A 27 -4.88 -21.96 -13.83
CA LYS A 27 -4.95 -21.66 -15.26
C LYS A 27 -3.76 -20.79 -15.69
N SER A 28 -3.53 -19.69 -15.00
CA SER A 28 -2.40 -18.77 -15.25
C SER A 28 -2.09 -17.95 -13.98
N GLY A 29 -0.87 -17.38 -13.88
CA GLY A 29 -0.51 -16.47 -12.80
C GLY A 29 -1.34 -15.20 -12.79
N PHE A 30 -1.71 -14.71 -13.98
CA PHE A 30 -2.60 -13.53 -14.10
C PHE A 30 -3.99 -13.80 -13.51
N ALA A 31 -4.59 -14.97 -13.79
CA ALA A 31 -5.89 -15.35 -13.22
C ALA A 31 -5.81 -15.47 -11.69
N TRP A 32 -4.68 -15.95 -11.18
CA TRP A 32 -4.45 -16.03 -9.74
C TRP A 32 -4.36 -14.63 -9.13
N TRP A 33 -3.53 -13.75 -9.69
CA TRP A 33 -3.47 -12.35 -9.29
C TRP A 33 -4.85 -11.67 -9.30
N ALA A 34 -5.59 -11.76 -10.41
CA ALA A 34 -6.88 -11.12 -10.57
C ALA A 34 -7.91 -11.59 -9.53
N SER A 35 -7.91 -12.90 -9.21
CA SER A 35 -8.79 -13.46 -8.17
C SER A 35 -8.52 -12.87 -6.78
N LYS A 36 -7.28 -12.53 -6.45
CA LYS A 36 -6.94 -11.90 -5.17
C LYS A 36 -7.15 -10.38 -5.22
N ALA A 37 -6.76 -9.76 -6.32
CA ALA A 37 -6.92 -8.32 -6.55
C ALA A 37 -8.39 -7.88 -6.52
N SER A 38 -9.31 -8.74 -7.00
CA SER A 38 -10.76 -8.47 -6.97
C SER A 38 -11.35 -8.36 -5.56
N ILE A 39 -10.64 -8.79 -4.55
CA ILE A 39 -11.03 -8.61 -3.14
C ILE A 39 -10.20 -7.50 -2.50
N LEU A 40 -8.88 -7.47 -2.74
CA LEU A 40 -8.00 -6.49 -2.10
C LEU A 40 -8.34 -5.04 -2.49
N TYR A 41 -8.54 -4.76 -3.77
CA TYR A 41 -8.80 -3.39 -4.22
C TYR A 41 -10.16 -2.82 -3.76
N PRO A 42 -11.28 -3.55 -3.83
CA PRO A 42 -12.54 -3.08 -3.24
C PRO A 42 -12.43 -2.83 -1.73
N VAL A 43 -11.73 -3.69 -1.00
CA VAL A 43 -11.49 -3.48 0.45
C VAL A 43 -10.63 -2.24 0.69
N ALA A 44 -9.60 -1.99 -0.13
CA ALA A 44 -8.79 -0.77 -0.04
C ALA A 44 -9.63 0.50 -0.28
N ILE A 45 -10.51 0.48 -1.29
CA ILE A 45 -11.43 1.59 -1.55
C ILE A 45 -12.37 1.80 -0.37
N LEU A 46 -12.96 0.73 0.13
CA LEU A 46 -13.85 0.79 1.30
C LEU A 46 -13.12 1.34 2.52
N GLN A 47 -11.88 0.94 2.77
CA GLN A 47 -11.04 1.48 3.83
C GLN A 47 -10.81 2.99 3.70
N GLY A 48 -10.51 3.48 2.48
CA GLY A 48 -10.36 4.90 2.20
C GLY A 48 -11.64 5.70 2.47
N LEU A 49 -12.79 5.16 2.04
CA LEU A 49 -14.11 5.76 2.30
C LEU A 49 -14.43 5.77 3.79
N LEU A 50 -14.29 4.63 4.48
CA LEU A 50 -14.59 4.52 5.90
C LEU A 50 -13.73 5.46 6.74
N LEU A 51 -12.44 5.63 6.40
CA LEU A 51 -11.56 6.57 7.10
C LEU A 51 -12.15 7.99 7.08
N ILE A 52 -12.55 8.47 5.92
CA ILE A 52 -13.09 9.85 5.78
C ILE A 52 -14.46 9.95 6.46
N ILE A 53 -15.33 8.96 6.29
CA ILE A 53 -16.67 8.95 6.93
C ILE A 53 -16.53 8.98 8.44
N LEU A 54 -15.69 8.14 9.03
CA LEU A 54 -15.47 8.09 10.47
C LEU A 54 -14.89 9.41 11.00
N LEU A 55 -13.92 10.00 10.30
CA LEU A 55 -13.37 11.30 10.66
C LEU A 55 -14.45 12.40 10.60
N HIS A 56 -15.30 12.37 9.58
CA HIS A 56 -16.39 13.35 9.44
C HIS A 56 -17.42 13.21 10.57
N VAL A 57 -17.87 11.99 10.83
CA VAL A 57 -18.94 11.73 11.82
C VAL A 57 -18.46 11.96 13.27
N PHE A 58 -17.28 11.43 13.63
CA PHE A 58 -16.80 11.48 15.01
C PHE A 58 -16.01 12.75 15.35
N ASN A 59 -15.30 13.30 14.40
CA ASN A 59 -14.39 14.45 14.66
C ASN A 59 -14.89 15.75 14.01
N GLY A 60 -16.04 15.74 13.32
CA GLY A 60 -16.51 16.93 12.59
C GLY A 60 -15.57 17.38 11.46
N PHE A 61 -14.81 16.44 10.89
CA PHE A 61 -13.82 16.73 9.85
C PHE A 61 -14.47 17.23 8.57
N THR A 62 -14.22 18.50 8.23
CA THR A 62 -14.76 19.18 7.04
C THR A 62 -13.63 19.79 6.22
N PRO A 63 -13.00 19.03 5.32
CA PRO A 63 -11.95 19.56 4.44
C PRO A 63 -12.55 20.54 3.43
N ILE A 64 -11.74 21.50 2.98
CA ILE A 64 -12.17 22.48 1.97
C ILE A 64 -12.61 21.78 0.68
N GLU A 65 -11.88 20.74 0.27
CA GLU A 65 -12.17 19.96 -0.94
C GLU A 65 -12.55 18.52 -0.58
N MET A 66 -13.75 18.31 -0.02
CA MET A 66 -14.22 17.00 0.43
C MET A 66 -14.09 15.90 -0.65
N THR A 67 -14.59 16.15 -1.85
CA THR A 67 -14.57 15.17 -2.96
C THR A 67 -13.15 14.76 -3.33
N LYS A 68 -12.22 15.74 -3.44
CA LYS A 68 -10.82 15.42 -3.74
C LYS A 68 -10.15 14.67 -2.60
N THR A 69 -10.48 15.00 -1.36
CA THR A 69 -9.95 14.30 -0.17
C THR A 69 -10.39 12.83 -0.15
N VAL A 70 -11.66 12.56 -0.44
CA VAL A 70 -12.21 11.19 -0.51
C VAL A 70 -11.56 10.40 -1.64
N LEU A 71 -11.53 10.95 -2.86
CA LEU A 71 -10.91 10.28 -4.01
C LEU A 71 -9.42 10.02 -3.79
N PHE A 72 -8.72 10.98 -3.20
CA PHE A 72 -7.30 10.83 -2.90
C PHE A 72 -7.05 9.81 -1.77
N ALA A 73 -7.93 9.70 -0.78
CA ALA A 73 -7.86 8.66 0.26
C ALA A 73 -8.02 7.26 -0.35
N CYS A 74 -8.98 7.07 -1.26
CA CYS A 74 -9.16 5.81 -1.98
C CYS A 74 -7.93 5.47 -2.84
N LEU A 75 -7.39 6.44 -3.58
CA LEU A 75 -6.17 6.26 -4.39
C LEU A 75 -4.96 5.88 -3.51
N THR A 76 -4.81 6.54 -2.37
CA THR A 76 -3.74 6.25 -1.40
C THR A 76 -3.87 4.83 -0.83
N ALA A 77 -5.10 4.43 -0.46
CA ALA A 77 -5.38 3.08 0.03
C ALA A 77 -5.03 2.02 -1.02
N MET A 78 -5.40 2.25 -2.29
CA MET A 78 -5.06 1.35 -3.40
C MET A 78 -3.54 1.27 -3.62
N ALA A 79 -2.82 2.39 -3.59
CA ALA A 79 -1.38 2.42 -3.77
C ALA A 79 -0.66 1.63 -2.65
N PHE A 80 -1.05 1.86 -1.41
CA PHE A 80 -0.48 1.16 -0.26
C PHE A 80 -0.80 -0.35 -0.29
N THR A 81 -2.02 -0.70 -0.64
CA THR A 81 -2.41 -2.11 -0.82
C THR A 81 -1.60 -2.79 -1.92
N SER A 82 -1.30 -2.10 -3.04
CA SER A 82 -0.47 -2.66 -4.11
C SER A 82 0.96 -2.96 -3.64
N ILE A 83 1.55 -2.06 -2.85
CA ILE A 83 2.87 -2.26 -2.24
C ILE A 83 2.83 -3.46 -1.29
N MET A 84 1.87 -3.46 -0.36
CA MET A 84 1.71 -4.55 0.63
C MET A 84 1.49 -5.90 -0.05
N TYR A 85 0.67 -5.91 -1.10
CA TYR A 85 0.37 -7.13 -1.86
C TYR A 85 1.64 -7.74 -2.44
N PHE A 86 2.50 -6.93 -3.08
CA PHE A 86 3.77 -7.40 -3.63
C PHE A 86 4.71 -7.98 -2.55
N PHE A 87 4.93 -7.25 -1.47
CA PHE A 87 5.86 -7.70 -0.42
C PHE A 87 5.36 -8.92 0.32
N ASN A 88 4.06 -9.01 0.58
CA ASN A 88 3.49 -10.17 1.25
C ASN A 88 3.49 -11.43 0.38
N ILE A 89 3.21 -11.32 -0.94
CA ILE A 89 3.26 -12.48 -1.83
C ILE A 89 4.69 -12.96 -2.07
N THR A 90 5.67 -12.06 -1.97
CA THR A 90 7.08 -12.39 -2.21
C THR A 90 7.75 -12.97 -0.96
N PHE A 91 7.53 -12.35 0.19
CA PHE A 91 8.27 -12.64 1.43
C PHE A 91 7.37 -13.12 2.60
N GLY A 92 6.06 -13.25 2.41
CA GLY A 92 5.14 -13.67 3.46
C GLY A 92 5.16 -12.72 4.66
N LYS A 93 5.20 -13.27 5.88
CA LYS A 93 5.25 -12.49 7.15
C LYS A 93 6.49 -11.61 7.25
N VAL A 94 7.63 -12.04 6.69
CA VAL A 94 8.84 -11.23 6.62
C VAL A 94 8.59 -9.96 5.79
N GLY A 95 7.82 -10.06 4.70
CA GLY A 95 7.41 -8.91 3.90
C GLY A 95 6.59 -7.90 4.71
N SER A 96 5.65 -8.38 5.51
CA SER A 96 4.86 -7.53 6.41
C SER A 96 5.73 -6.84 7.45
N PHE A 97 6.71 -7.54 8.04
CA PHE A 97 7.66 -6.95 8.98
C PHE A 97 8.51 -5.85 8.31
N LEU A 98 9.03 -6.11 7.11
CA LEU A 98 9.76 -5.11 6.32
C LEU A 98 8.91 -3.86 6.05
N MET A 99 7.62 -4.05 5.73
CA MET A 99 6.69 -2.94 5.50
C MET A 99 6.38 -2.15 6.78
N LEU A 100 6.39 -2.80 7.94
CA LEU A 100 6.26 -2.12 9.22
C LEU A 100 7.49 -1.26 9.52
N VAL A 101 8.70 -1.78 9.31
CA VAL A 101 9.95 -1.01 9.45
C VAL A 101 9.96 0.16 8.45
N PHE A 102 9.57 -0.09 7.20
CA PHE A 102 9.48 0.95 6.18
C PHE A 102 8.48 2.04 6.54
N MET A 103 7.36 1.70 7.22
CA MET A 103 6.42 2.69 7.75
C MET A 103 7.09 3.65 8.74
N VAL A 104 7.92 3.14 9.64
CA VAL A 104 8.64 3.98 10.62
C VAL A 104 9.59 4.95 9.90
N ILE A 105 10.31 4.46 8.89
CA ILE A 105 11.19 5.30 8.05
C ILE A 105 10.39 6.37 7.32
N GLN A 106 9.23 6.02 6.77
CA GLN A 106 8.34 6.97 6.08
C GLN A 106 7.77 8.02 7.03
N LEU A 107 7.42 7.66 8.26
CA LEU A 107 6.96 8.61 9.27
C LEU A 107 8.02 9.67 9.56
N ALA A 108 9.27 9.26 9.75
CA ALA A 108 10.38 10.17 9.95
C ALA A 108 10.66 11.01 8.69
N GLY A 109 10.63 10.39 7.49
CA GLY A 109 10.99 11.02 6.22
C GLY A 109 9.94 11.94 5.60
N SER A 110 8.66 11.83 6.00
CA SER A 110 7.55 12.50 5.29
C SER A 110 7.24 13.93 5.72
N ALA A 111 7.98 14.51 6.68
CA ALA A 111 7.65 15.79 7.29
C ALA A 111 6.20 15.87 7.84
N GLY A 112 5.63 14.73 8.14
CA GLY A 112 4.27 14.62 8.67
C GLY A 112 4.15 15.11 10.11
N THR A 113 5.23 15.00 10.87
CA THR A 113 5.32 15.35 12.29
C THR A 113 6.22 16.57 12.54
N TYR A 114 7.34 16.67 11.83
CA TYR A 114 8.30 17.77 11.96
C TYR A 114 8.66 18.37 10.60
N PRO A 115 8.96 19.68 10.50
CA PRO A 115 9.47 20.28 9.29
C PRO A 115 10.80 19.66 8.84
N VAL A 116 10.99 19.51 7.52
CA VAL A 116 12.20 18.87 6.95
C VAL A 116 13.46 19.70 7.26
N GLU A 117 13.30 21.02 7.39
CA GLU A 117 14.37 21.98 7.61
C GLU A 117 15.11 21.79 8.93
N ILE A 118 14.44 21.22 9.94
CA ILE A 118 15.03 20.93 11.27
C ILE A 118 15.35 19.44 11.45
N SER A 119 15.17 18.65 10.40
CA SER A 119 15.45 17.23 10.41
C SER A 119 16.89 16.93 9.98
N PRO A 120 17.51 15.81 10.44
CA PRO A 120 18.83 15.40 9.99
C PRO A 120 18.92 15.28 8.45
N GLU A 121 20.13 15.50 7.88
CA GLU A 121 20.35 15.41 6.42
C GLU A 121 19.84 14.12 5.77
N PHE A 122 19.89 13.01 6.49
CA PHE A 122 19.37 11.72 6.04
C PHE A 122 17.87 11.79 5.73
N VAL A 123 17.09 12.46 6.58
CA VAL A 123 15.64 12.64 6.38
C VAL A 123 15.35 13.49 5.16
N SER A 124 16.10 14.58 4.99
CA SER A 124 15.98 15.45 3.81
C SER A 124 16.26 14.70 2.51
N LYS A 125 17.26 13.81 2.49
CA LYS A 125 17.59 12.99 1.31
C LYS A 125 16.53 11.96 0.97
N ILE A 126 15.91 11.34 1.98
CA ILE A 126 14.88 10.30 1.80
C ILE A 126 13.51 10.92 1.48
N HIS A 127 13.23 12.13 1.92
CA HIS A 127 11.94 12.80 1.81
C HIS A 127 11.29 12.67 0.43
N SER A 128 12.06 12.86 -0.65
CA SER A 128 11.55 12.80 -2.02
C SER A 128 11.23 11.39 -2.53
N TYR A 129 11.69 10.35 -1.85
CA TYR A 129 11.53 8.96 -2.28
C TYR A 129 10.42 8.21 -1.53
N VAL A 130 9.98 8.73 -0.39
CA VAL A 130 8.97 8.04 0.42
C VAL A 130 7.55 8.38 0.00
N PRO A 131 6.68 7.37 -0.21
CA PRO A 131 5.28 7.57 -0.58
C PRO A 131 4.50 8.50 0.37
N PHE A 132 4.81 8.47 1.67
CA PHE A 132 4.12 9.31 2.66
C PHE A 132 4.31 10.81 2.42
N THR A 133 5.43 11.25 1.87
CA THR A 133 5.65 12.65 1.50
C THR A 133 4.57 13.16 0.58
N TYR A 134 4.28 12.42 -0.48
CA TYR A 134 3.28 12.78 -1.47
C TYR A 134 1.86 12.70 -0.90
N THR A 135 1.57 11.70 -0.06
CA THR A 135 0.26 11.57 0.56
C THR A 135 0.01 12.65 1.61
N VAL A 136 1.00 12.98 2.45
CA VAL A 136 0.88 14.04 3.46
C VAL A 136 0.69 15.40 2.81
N ASN A 137 1.48 15.73 1.78
CA ASN A 137 1.39 16.99 1.07
C ASN A 137 0.02 17.16 0.38
N ALA A 138 -0.46 16.10 -0.29
CA ALA A 138 -1.76 16.15 -0.94
C ALA A 138 -2.93 16.25 0.04
N PHE A 139 -2.90 15.51 1.16
CA PHE A 139 -3.93 15.65 2.19
C PHE A 139 -3.91 17.05 2.82
N ARG A 140 -2.73 17.62 3.11
CA ARG A 140 -2.65 19.01 3.59
C ARG A 140 -3.28 19.96 2.58
N SER A 141 -3.00 19.81 1.30
CA SER A 141 -3.54 20.66 0.24
C SER A 141 -5.05 20.55 0.09
N THR A 142 -5.61 19.34 0.13
CA THR A 142 -7.07 19.15 -0.01
C THR A 142 -7.86 19.52 1.24
N ILE A 143 -7.23 19.47 2.42
CA ILE A 143 -7.86 19.80 3.70
C ILE A 143 -7.85 21.31 3.95
N ALA A 144 -6.70 21.96 3.77
CA ALA A 144 -6.50 23.36 4.13
C ALA A 144 -6.65 24.32 2.93
N GLY A 145 -6.83 23.80 1.73
CA GLY A 145 -6.74 24.56 0.49
C GLY A 145 -5.27 24.90 0.18
N GLY A 146 -4.79 24.57 -1.00
CA GLY A 146 -3.39 24.81 -1.29
C GLY A 146 -3.01 24.49 -2.74
N THR A 147 -1.77 24.05 -2.91
CA THR A 147 -1.16 23.74 -4.20
C THR A 147 -1.80 22.54 -4.88
N SER A 148 -1.55 22.42 -6.19
CA SER A 148 -2.04 21.29 -6.99
C SER A 148 -1.54 19.94 -6.48
N ILE A 149 -2.44 18.97 -6.31
CA ILE A 149 -2.12 17.60 -5.90
C ILE A 149 -1.68 16.70 -7.06
N ARG A 150 -1.55 17.25 -8.28
CA ARG A 150 -1.28 16.47 -9.51
C ARG A 150 -0.04 15.59 -9.39
N GLN A 151 1.06 16.15 -8.87
CA GLN A 151 2.30 15.39 -8.69
C GLN A 151 2.09 14.18 -7.77
N SER A 152 1.43 14.37 -6.64
CA SER A 152 1.13 13.28 -5.70
C SER A 152 0.25 12.20 -6.33
N VAL A 153 -0.74 12.59 -7.13
CA VAL A 153 -1.61 11.64 -7.86
C VAL A 153 -0.79 10.83 -8.86
N TYR A 154 0.07 11.47 -9.66
CA TYR A 154 0.91 10.75 -10.63
C TYR A 154 1.88 9.77 -9.97
N VAL A 155 2.49 10.16 -8.85
CA VAL A 155 3.39 9.27 -8.09
C VAL A 155 2.61 8.06 -7.56
N LEU A 156 1.44 8.24 -6.97
CA LEU A 156 0.62 7.14 -6.46
C LEU A 156 0.13 6.21 -7.57
N ILE A 157 -0.31 6.76 -8.70
CA ILE A 157 -0.69 5.95 -9.88
C ILE A 157 0.53 5.17 -10.39
N GLY A 158 1.70 5.80 -10.47
CA GLY A 158 2.94 5.13 -10.84
C GLY A 158 3.28 3.97 -9.90
N LEU A 159 3.14 4.16 -8.59
CA LEU A 159 3.32 3.08 -7.60
C LEU A 159 2.32 1.94 -7.81
N ILE A 160 1.03 2.24 -8.02
CA ILE A 160 0.01 1.21 -8.30
C ILE A 160 0.42 0.39 -9.53
N VAL A 161 0.78 1.04 -10.62
CA VAL A 161 1.15 0.37 -11.87
C VAL A 161 2.39 -0.50 -11.68
N VAL A 162 3.46 0.06 -11.11
CA VAL A 162 4.73 -0.66 -10.90
C VAL A 162 4.52 -1.88 -10.01
N PHE A 163 3.93 -1.71 -8.83
CA PHE A 163 3.74 -2.82 -7.89
C PHE A 163 2.71 -3.83 -8.37
N THR A 164 1.71 -3.43 -9.13
CA THR A 164 0.77 -4.35 -9.80
C THR A 164 1.49 -5.22 -10.83
N LEU A 165 2.33 -4.62 -11.68
CA LEU A 165 3.11 -5.37 -12.66
C LEU A 165 4.08 -6.34 -12.00
N LEU A 166 4.80 -5.88 -10.96
CA LEU A 166 5.71 -6.74 -10.18
C LEU A 166 4.95 -7.91 -9.54
N THR A 167 3.76 -7.66 -8.98
CA THR A 167 2.93 -8.70 -8.38
C THR A 167 2.45 -9.72 -9.42
N ILE A 168 2.05 -9.27 -10.61
CA ILE A 168 1.66 -10.17 -11.71
C ILE A 168 2.84 -11.04 -12.14
N LEU A 169 4.03 -10.45 -12.29
CA LEU A 169 5.25 -11.18 -12.61
C LEU A 169 5.58 -12.22 -11.55
N GLN A 170 5.46 -11.86 -10.28
CA GLN A 170 5.68 -12.78 -9.16
C GLN A 170 4.69 -13.95 -9.17
N PHE A 171 3.40 -13.71 -9.42
CA PHE A 171 2.41 -14.77 -9.56
C PHE A 171 2.67 -15.68 -10.77
N ASN A 172 3.09 -15.11 -11.89
CA ASN A 172 3.47 -15.91 -13.06
C ASN A 172 4.68 -16.79 -12.76
N HIS A 173 5.69 -16.25 -12.08
CA HIS A 173 6.86 -17.01 -11.64
C HIS A 173 6.47 -18.17 -10.71
N MET A 174 5.67 -17.88 -9.68
CA MET A 174 5.17 -18.90 -8.74
C MET A 174 4.32 -19.97 -9.45
N ALA A 175 3.45 -19.57 -10.36
CA ALA A 175 2.62 -20.49 -11.14
C ALA A 175 3.47 -21.41 -12.03
N HIS A 176 4.54 -20.87 -12.63
CA HIS A 176 5.48 -21.65 -13.43
C HIS A 176 6.26 -22.65 -12.57
N GLN A 177 6.78 -22.22 -11.42
CA GLN A 177 7.50 -23.11 -10.51
C GLN A 177 6.62 -24.23 -9.95
N ARG A 178 5.38 -23.93 -9.54
CA ARG A 178 4.42 -24.95 -9.07
C ARG A 178 4.08 -25.97 -10.16
N LYS A 179 3.94 -25.55 -11.43
CA LYS A 179 3.76 -26.48 -12.56
C LYS A 179 4.98 -27.39 -12.79
N ALA A 180 6.18 -26.88 -12.52
CA ALA A 180 7.44 -27.61 -12.62
C ALA A 180 7.76 -28.44 -11.36
N ASN A 181 6.84 -28.53 -10.39
CA ASN A 181 7.01 -29.20 -9.10
C ASN A 181 8.24 -28.72 -8.31
N ARG A 182 8.62 -27.44 -8.47
CA ARG A 182 9.73 -26.82 -7.77
C ARG A 182 9.20 -25.97 -6.61
N LYS A 183 9.91 -25.99 -5.47
CA LYS A 183 9.59 -25.14 -4.32
C LYS A 183 9.82 -23.67 -4.69
N THR A 184 8.88 -22.80 -4.32
CA THR A 184 9.03 -21.37 -4.42
C THR A 184 9.74 -20.82 -3.20
N LEU A 185 10.24 -19.55 -3.27
CA LEU A 185 10.78 -18.86 -2.09
C LEU A 185 9.74 -18.81 -0.96
N TYR A 186 8.48 -18.56 -1.32
CA TYR A 186 7.37 -18.56 -0.37
C TYR A 186 7.19 -19.89 0.34
N ASP A 187 7.20 -21.02 -0.39
CA ASP A 187 7.07 -22.37 0.17
C ASP A 187 8.23 -22.68 1.14
N TRP A 188 9.45 -22.21 0.82
CA TRP A 188 10.60 -22.32 1.71
C TRP A 188 10.44 -21.51 3.00
N LEU A 189 9.93 -20.29 2.89
CA LEU A 189 9.64 -19.44 4.07
C LEU A 189 8.52 -20.04 4.92
N GLU A 190 7.50 -20.64 4.31
CA GLU A 190 6.41 -21.33 4.99
C GLU A 190 6.93 -22.53 5.80
N GLU A 191 7.82 -23.35 5.23
CA GLU A 191 8.49 -24.45 5.95
C GLU A 191 9.29 -23.96 7.17
N LYS A 192 9.81 -22.75 7.11
CA LYS A 192 10.54 -22.11 8.24
C LYS A 192 9.62 -21.39 9.24
N GLY A 193 8.32 -21.37 9.01
CA GLY A 193 7.34 -20.63 9.82
C GLY A 193 7.37 -19.12 9.66
N LEU A 194 8.04 -18.64 8.59
CA LEU A 194 8.25 -17.22 8.27
C LEU A 194 7.27 -16.68 7.22
N ALA A 195 6.35 -17.51 6.70
CA ALA A 195 5.31 -17.11 5.76
C ALA A 195 3.90 -17.33 6.33
#